data_6835f6f98507ebb42bde966b84604c51
#
_entry.id   6835f6f98507ebb42bde966b84604c51
#
_cell.length_a   1.000
_cell.length_b   1.000
_cell.length_c   1.000
_cell.angle_alpha   90.00
_cell.angle_beta   90.00
_cell.angle_gamma   90.00
#
_symmetry.space_group_name_H-M   'P 1'
#
loop_
_entity.id
_entity.type
_entity.pdbx_description
1 polymer ?
#
loop_
_entity_poly.entity_id
_entity_poly.type
_entity_poly.pdbx_seq_one_letter_code
_entity_poly.pdbx_strand_id
1 'polypeptide(L)'
;VPVESFATLASAPEPALDELALAMAGELRQVDSDGALAQLDALAAELAPAADGAPAAEVEALRELLARRHGFSGDREEYDHPDNSMLDLVLERRKGLPILLSTVYVEVARRAGIAVAGVGLPGHFVAAHFGQTPPLLFDPFGGGILLEPSEPLALGASGPHETVLRMLNNLVGSYRRRADLTRAIRAAELRLELPVSEDAARTTFAAELRSLRARLN
;
A
#
# COMPACT_ATOMS: atom_id res chain seq x y z
N VAL A 1 19.66 8.55 -3.27
CA VAL A 1 20.23 7.63 -2.25
C VAL A 1 19.49 6.31 -2.41
N PRO A 2 20.19 5.18 -2.56
CA PRO A 2 19.51 3.90 -2.72
C PRO A 2 18.62 3.62 -1.49
N VAL A 3 17.46 3.00 -1.73
CA VAL A 3 16.56 2.58 -0.66
C VAL A 3 17.28 1.58 0.25
N GLU A 4 17.12 1.74 1.56
CA GLU A 4 17.71 0.84 2.55
C GLU A 4 17.15 -0.58 2.44
N SER A 5 17.83 -1.56 3.05
CA SER A 5 17.33 -2.94 3.05
C SER A 5 15.98 -3.06 3.78
N PHE A 6 15.18 -4.05 3.37
CA PHE A 6 13.90 -4.32 4.05
C PHE A 6 14.08 -4.53 5.56
N ALA A 7 15.10 -5.27 5.98
CA ALA A 7 15.38 -5.52 7.40
C ALA A 7 15.67 -4.24 8.18
N THR A 8 16.42 -3.28 7.58
CA THR A 8 16.70 -1.98 8.19
C THR A 8 15.41 -1.18 8.37
N LEU A 9 14.63 -1.02 7.30
CA LEU A 9 13.37 -0.28 7.32
C LEU A 9 12.32 -0.93 8.22
N ALA A 10 12.21 -2.26 8.20
CA ALA A 10 11.31 -3.00 9.09
C ALA A 10 11.63 -2.81 10.58
N SER A 11 12.90 -2.52 10.93
CA SER A 11 13.33 -2.27 12.30
C SER A 11 13.19 -0.81 12.72
N ALA A 12 13.01 0.13 11.78
CA ALA A 12 12.82 1.54 12.07
C ALA A 12 11.43 1.76 12.71
N PRO A 13 11.30 2.66 13.72
CA PRO A 13 10.00 2.90 14.37
C PRO A 13 8.93 3.43 13.41
N GLU A 14 9.30 4.33 12.53
CA GLU A 14 8.41 4.99 11.55
C GLU A 14 9.12 5.09 10.20
N PRO A 15 9.24 3.98 9.44
CA PRO A 15 9.84 4.02 8.12
C PRO A 15 8.93 4.76 7.12
N ALA A 16 9.51 5.32 6.06
CA ALA A 16 8.71 5.82 4.95
C ALA A 16 7.99 4.64 4.26
N LEU A 17 6.67 4.80 4.03
CA LEU A 17 5.83 3.70 3.52
C LEU A 17 6.23 3.28 2.10
N ASP A 18 6.54 4.23 1.24
CA ASP A 18 7.01 3.99 -0.13
C ASP A 18 8.35 3.23 -0.15
N GLU A 19 9.32 3.64 0.67
CA GLU A 19 10.62 2.97 0.76
C GLU A 19 10.47 1.54 1.30
N LEU A 20 9.68 1.34 2.37
CA LEU A 20 9.42 0.01 2.93
C LEU A 20 8.70 -0.91 1.92
N ALA A 21 7.74 -0.37 1.15
CA ALA A 21 7.04 -1.13 0.11
C ALA A 21 7.95 -1.48 -1.08
N LEU A 22 8.84 -0.58 -1.48
CA LEU A 22 9.83 -0.84 -2.54
C LEU A 22 10.90 -1.83 -2.08
N ALA A 23 11.39 -1.71 -0.84
CA ALA A 23 12.32 -2.67 -0.25
C ALA A 23 11.70 -4.07 -0.16
N MET A 24 10.41 -4.18 0.23
CA MET A 24 9.65 -5.43 0.20
C MET A 24 9.60 -6.03 -1.21
N ALA A 25 9.32 -5.23 -2.22
CA ALA A 25 9.31 -5.70 -3.61
C ALA A 25 10.70 -6.16 -4.06
N GLY A 26 11.77 -5.47 -3.64
CA GLY A 26 13.17 -5.81 -3.90
C GLY A 26 13.61 -7.18 -3.38
N GLU A 27 12.99 -7.66 -2.29
CA GLU A 27 13.23 -9.01 -1.75
C GLU A 27 12.63 -10.14 -2.60
N LEU A 28 11.72 -9.80 -3.50
CA LEU A 28 10.97 -10.76 -4.32
C LEU A 28 11.35 -10.70 -5.80
N ARG A 29 11.90 -9.58 -6.26
CA ARG A 29 12.30 -9.32 -7.64
C ARG A 29 13.26 -8.13 -7.73
N GLN A 30 13.87 -7.92 -8.89
CA GLN A 30 14.64 -6.71 -9.14
C GLN A 30 13.70 -5.50 -9.30
N VAL A 31 14.00 -4.39 -8.65
CA VAL A 31 13.20 -3.15 -8.59
C VAL A 31 14.08 -1.94 -8.89
N ASP A 32 13.58 -1.01 -9.70
CA ASP A 32 14.14 0.34 -9.83
C ASP A 32 13.46 1.26 -8.80
N SER A 33 13.98 1.25 -7.58
CA SER A 33 13.43 2.04 -6.49
C SER A 33 13.61 3.54 -6.70
N ASP A 34 14.75 3.97 -7.25
CA ASP A 34 15.01 5.39 -7.51
C ASP A 34 14.05 5.93 -8.58
N GLY A 35 13.78 5.17 -9.63
CA GLY A 35 12.80 5.51 -10.65
C GLY A 35 11.37 5.59 -10.11
N ALA A 36 10.98 4.65 -9.24
CA ALA A 36 9.67 4.64 -8.60
C ALA A 36 9.46 5.85 -7.67
N LEU A 37 10.45 6.18 -6.84
CA LEU A 37 10.41 7.36 -5.98
C LEU A 37 10.35 8.66 -6.80
N ALA A 38 11.17 8.78 -7.85
CA ALA A 38 11.13 9.93 -8.75
C ALA A 38 9.77 10.09 -9.44
N GLN A 39 9.08 8.99 -9.77
CA GLN A 39 7.73 9.04 -10.33
C GLN A 39 6.71 9.56 -9.31
N LEU A 40 6.79 9.16 -8.02
CA LEU A 40 5.95 9.71 -6.96
C LEU A 40 6.21 11.21 -6.75
N ASP A 41 7.47 11.65 -6.80
CA ASP A 41 7.85 13.06 -6.69
C ASP A 41 7.29 13.88 -7.87
N ALA A 42 7.36 13.34 -9.09
CA ALA A 42 6.82 13.98 -10.28
C ALA A 42 5.28 14.12 -10.21
N LEU A 43 4.58 13.07 -9.78
CA LEU A 43 3.12 13.12 -9.57
C LEU A 43 2.74 14.17 -8.53
N ALA A 44 3.47 14.25 -7.41
CA ALA A 44 3.20 15.26 -6.39
C ALA A 44 3.46 16.69 -6.89
N ALA A 45 4.49 16.89 -7.72
CA ALA A 45 4.79 18.19 -8.32
C ALA A 45 3.71 18.67 -9.31
N GLU A 46 2.95 17.74 -9.92
CA GLU A 46 1.82 18.07 -10.79
C GLU A 46 0.54 18.42 -10.01
N LEU A 47 0.48 18.10 -8.71
CA LEU A 47 -0.70 18.34 -7.91
C LEU A 47 -0.88 19.85 -7.68
N ALA A 48 -1.89 20.42 -8.34
CA ALA A 48 -2.23 21.83 -8.12
C ALA A 48 -2.76 22.00 -6.68
N PRO A 49 -2.25 23.00 -5.92
CA PRO A 49 -2.79 23.28 -4.60
C PRO A 49 -4.29 23.54 -4.67
N ALA A 50 -5.06 22.96 -3.77
CA ALA A 50 -6.46 23.31 -3.62
C ALA A 50 -6.57 24.77 -3.18
N ALA A 51 -7.45 25.53 -3.83
CA ALA A 51 -7.49 27.00 -3.68
C ALA A 51 -7.74 27.49 -2.26
N ASP A 52 -8.35 26.66 -1.41
CA ASP A 52 -8.74 26.97 -0.03
C ASP A 52 -8.23 25.95 1.00
N GLY A 53 -7.51 24.91 0.57
CA GLY A 53 -7.03 23.83 1.44
C GLY A 53 -8.14 23.02 2.11
N ALA A 54 -9.38 23.10 1.60
CA ALA A 54 -10.49 22.34 2.13
C ALA A 54 -10.32 20.83 1.85
N PRO A 55 -10.54 19.94 2.83
CA PRO A 55 -10.35 18.50 2.68
C PRO A 55 -11.02 17.89 1.43
N ALA A 56 -12.23 18.29 1.12
CA ALA A 56 -12.96 17.80 -0.06
C ALA A 56 -12.32 18.28 -1.38
N ALA A 57 -11.81 19.51 -1.43
CA ALA A 57 -11.11 20.05 -2.60
C ALA A 57 -9.76 19.38 -2.80
N GLU A 58 -9.03 19.06 -1.73
CA GLU A 58 -7.75 18.33 -1.78
C GLU A 58 -7.96 16.88 -2.25
N VAL A 59 -9.00 16.18 -1.77
CA VAL A 59 -9.35 14.83 -2.25
C VAL A 59 -9.76 14.87 -3.72
N GLU A 60 -10.52 15.87 -4.17
CA GLU A 60 -10.90 15.99 -5.59
C GLU A 60 -9.69 16.33 -6.46
N ALA A 61 -8.74 17.13 -5.99
CA ALA A 61 -7.48 17.39 -6.70
C ALA A 61 -6.64 16.12 -6.87
N LEU A 62 -6.53 15.29 -5.82
CA LEU A 62 -5.87 13.98 -5.90
C LEU A 62 -6.58 13.04 -6.88
N ARG A 63 -7.90 13.02 -6.85
CA ARG A 63 -8.72 12.22 -7.76
C ARG A 63 -8.56 12.66 -9.21
N GLU A 64 -8.61 13.96 -9.47
CA GLU A 64 -8.43 14.52 -10.80
C GLU A 64 -7.05 14.17 -11.35
N LEU A 65 -6.00 14.33 -10.53
CA LEU A 65 -4.64 14.00 -10.94
C LEU A 65 -4.48 12.49 -11.17
N LEU A 66 -4.72 11.68 -10.15
CA LEU A 66 -4.31 10.27 -10.17
C LEU A 66 -5.29 9.40 -10.97
N ALA A 67 -6.60 9.55 -10.76
CA ALA A 67 -7.57 8.70 -11.45
C ALA A 67 -7.88 9.19 -12.87
N ARG A 68 -8.18 10.50 -13.05
CA ARG A 68 -8.66 10.99 -14.35
C ARG A 68 -7.53 11.30 -15.32
N ARG A 69 -6.48 12.00 -14.88
CA ARG A 69 -5.37 12.40 -15.76
C ARG A 69 -4.35 11.28 -15.96
N HIS A 70 -3.95 10.59 -14.89
CA HIS A 70 -2.95 9.52 -14.96
C HIS A 70 -3.54 8.12 -15.09
N GLY A 71 -4.85 7.92 -14.89
CA GLY A 71 -5.55 6.68 -15.15
C GLY A 71 -5.31 5.58 -14.10
N PHE A 72 -4.88 5.94 -12.87
CA PHE A 72 -4.78 4.97 -11.78
C PHE A 72 -6.15 4.39 -11.43
N SER A 73 -6.27 3.07 -11.49
CA SER A 73 -7.54 2.37 -11.27
C SER A 73 -7.34 0.96 -10.73
N GLY A 74 -8.37 0.39 -10.12
CA GLY A 74 -8.38 -0.98 -9.63
C GLY A 74 -8.27 -2.00 -10.76
N ASP A 75 -7.40 -2.99 -10.61
CA ASP A 75 -7.34 -4.13 -11.50
C ASP A 75 -8.42 -5.14 -11.10
N ARG A 76 -9.54 -5.12 -11.84
CA ARG A 76 -10.69 -6.01 -11.61
C ARG A 76 -10.60 -7.31 -12.40
N GLU A 77 -9.79 -7.32 -13.47
CA GLU A 77 -9.65 -8.45 -14.37
C GLU A 77 -8.66 -9.48 -13.80
N GLU A 78 -7.51 -8.99 -13.32
CA GLU A 78 -6.47 -9.82 -12.72
C GLU A 78 -6.23 -9.44 -11.24
N TYR A 79 -7.32 -9.31 -10.46
CA TYR A 79 -7.28 -8.83 -9.08
C TYR A 79 -6.17 -9.48 -8.25
N ASP A 80 -6.03 -10.79 -8.34
CA ASP A 80 -5.07 -11.60 -7.58
C ASP A 80 -3.64 -11.60 -8.16
N HIS A 81 -3.35 -10.84 -9.24
CA HIS A 81 -2.00 -10.84 -9.81
C HIS A 81 -0.99 -10.25 -8.81
N PRO A 82 0.18 -10.90 -8.57
CA PRO A 82 1.16 -10.40 -7.60
C PRO A 82 1.66 -9.00 -7.93
N ASP A 83 1.73 -8.62 -9.20
CA ASP A 83 2.15 -7.29 -9.66
C ASP A 83 1.24 -6.18 -9.12
N ASN A 84 -0.02 -6.50 -8.81
CA ASN A 84 -0.96 -5.56 -8.19
C ASN A 84 -0.63 -5.25 -6.72
N SER A 85 0.34 -5.99 -6.14
CA SER A 85 0.87 -5.80 -4.79
C SER A 85 2.30 -5.26 -4.76
N MET A 86 2.84 -4.80 -5.90
CA MET A 86 4.20 -4.23 -6.05
C MET A 86 4.10 -2.76 -6.42
N LEU A 87 4.64 -1.87 -5.58
CA LEU A 87 4.46 -0.42 -5.75
C LEU A 87 5.02 0.10 -7.07
N ASP A 88 6.22 -0.32 -7.46
CA ASP A 88 6.86 0.07 -8.72
C ASP A 88 6.03 -0.36 -9.94
N LEU A 89 5.50 -1.59 -9.94
CA LEU A 89 4.66 -2.09 -11.03
C LEU A 89 3.27 -1.42 -11.05
N VAL A 90 2.73 -1.06 -9.90
CA VAL A 90 1.47 -0.28 -9.83
C VAL A 90 1.69 1.12 -10.39
N LEU A 91 2.81 1.76 -10.10
CA LEU A 91 3.16 3.06 -10.67
C LEU A 91 3.32 2.98 -12.21
N GLU A 92 4.01 1.96 -12.72
CA GLU A 92 4.21 1.75 -14.15
C GLU A 92 2.89 1.44 -14.87
N ARG A 93 2.14 0.45 -14.39
CA ARG A 93 0.91 -0.10 -15.01
C ARG A 93 -0.32 0.76 -14.76
N ARG A 94 -0.28 1.61 -13.70
CA ARG A 94 -1.41 2.42 -13.19
C ARG A 94 -2.62 1.57 -12.78
N LYS A 95 -2.37 0.30 -12.47
CA LYS A 95 -3.34 -0.68 -12.00
C LYS A 95 -2.80 -1.39 -10.77
N GLY A 96 -3.67 -1.64 -9.78
CA GLY A 96 -3.25 -2.31 -8.56
C GLY A 96 -4.40 -2.73 -7.65
N LEU A 97 -4.03 -3.36 -6.53
CA LEU A 97 -4.95 -3.65 -5.43
C LEU A 97 -5.34 -2.38 -4.68
N PRO A 98 -6.46 -2.42 -3.91
CA PRO A 98 -6.91 -1.28 -3.09
C PRO A 98 -5.79 -0.69 -2.22
N ILE A 99 -5.02 -1.53 -1.54
CA ILE A 99 -3.95 -1.09 -0.64
C ILE A 99 -2.80 -0.38 -1.37
N LEU A 100 -2.41 -0.84 -2.57
CA LEU A 100 -1.34 -0.22 -3.35
C LEU A 100 -1.77 1.10 -3.97
N LEU A 101 -3.00 1.15 -4.50
CA LEU A 101 -3.56 2.41 -5.00
C LEU A 101 -3.72 3.43 -3.87
N SER A 102 -4.20 3.00 -2.69
CA SER A 102 -4.24 3.88 -1.52
C SER A 102 -2.83 4.36 -1.13
N THR A 103 -1.81 3.49 -1.20
CA THR A 103 -0.42 3.89 -0.96
C THR A 103 0.05 4.96 -1.95
N VAL A 104 -0.26 4.85 -3.25
CA VAL A 104 0.06 5.89 -4.24
C VAL A 104 -0.58 7.23 -3.86
N TYR A 105 -1.88 7.23 -3.52
CA TYR A 105 -2.58 8.45 -3.11
C TYR A 105 -1.98 9.06 -1.83
N VAL A 106 -1.68 8.23 -0.83
CA VAL A 106 -1.06 8.66 0.44
C VAL A 106 0.31 9.27 0.19
N GLU A 107 1.15 8.63 -0.63
CA GLU A 107 2.50 9.09 -0.87
C GLU A 107 2.59 10.36 -1.71
N VAL A 108 1.69 10.51 -2.69
CA VAL A 108 1.55 11.77 -3.46
C VAL A 108 1.01 12.88 -2.54
N ALA A 109 -0.01 12.60 -1.73
CA ALA A 109 -0.56 13.56 -0.77
C ALA A 109 0.47 14.00 0.27
N ARG A 110 1.25 13.06 0.85
CA ARG A 110 2.30 13.35 1.82
C ARG A 110 3.35 14.33 1.28
N ARG A 111 3.80 14.12 0.03
CA ARG A 111 4.74 15.01 -0.67
C ARG A 111 4.18 16.40 -0.92
N ALA A 112 2.87 16.49 -1.12
CA ALA A 112 2.16 17.76 -1.30
C ALA A 112 1.73 18.42 0.03
N GLY A 113 2.03 17.81 1.18
CA GLY A 113 1.64 18.33 2.50
C GLY A 113 0.16 18.17 2.84
N ILE A 114 -0.56 17.27 2.16
CA ILE A 114 -1.98 16.97 2.38
C ILE A 114 -2.12 15.85 3.42
N ALA A 115 -3.01 16.03 4.40
CA ALA A 115 -3.21 15.13 5.54
C ALA A 115 -4.01 13.87 5.17
N VAL A 116 -3.51 13.04 4.26
CA VAL A 116 -4.12 11.78 3.84
C VAL A 116 -3.34 10.60 4.38
N ALA A 117 -4.06 9.57 4.85
CA ALA A 117 -3.47 8.31 5.29
C ALA A 117 -4.33 7.12 4.85
N GLY A 118 -3.71 5.94 4.81
CA GLY A 118 -4.40 4.68 4.53
C GLY A 118 -5.27 4.23 5.70
N VAL A 119 -6.39 3.60 5.41
CA VAL A 119 -7.33 3.05 6.40
C VAL A 119 -7.68 1.62 6.05
N GLY A 120 -7.34 0.70 6.96
CA GLY A 120 -7.72 -0.70 6.83
C GLY A 120 -9.16 -0.94 7.27
N LEU A 121 -10.00 -1.38 6.33
CA LEU A 121 -11.36 -1.85 6.60
C LEU A 121 -11.42 -3.39 6.52
N PRO A 122 -12.45 -4.04 7.10
CA PRO A 122 -12.69 -5.46 6.88
C PRO A 122 -12.86 -5.77 5.39
N GLY A 123 -11.96 -6.59 4.82
CA GLY A 123 -12.00 -6.99 3.41
C GLY A 123 -11.63 -5.90 2.39
N HIS A 124 -11.31 -4.68 2.83
CA HIS A 124 -10.96 -3.58 1.93
C HIS A 124 -9.86 -2.69 2.52
N PHE A 125 -9.25 -1.83 1.69
CA PHE A 125 -8.32 -0.82 2.12
C PHE A 125 -8.60 0.46 1.34
N VAL A 126 -8.73 1.57 2.04
CA VAL A 126 -9.12 2.87 1.48
C VAL A 126 -8.14 3.96 1.94
N ALA A 127 -8.38 5.18 1.52
CA ALA A 127 -7.69 6.35 2.05
C ALA A 127 -8.67 7.28 2.77
N ALA A 128 -8.16 8.07 3.70
CA ALA A 128 -8.93 9.09 4.38
C ALA A 128 -8.13 10.37 4.55
N HIS A 129 -8.79 11.50 4.42
CA HIS A 129 -8.26 12.81 4.74
C HIS A 129 -8.55 13.16 6.19
N PHE A 130 -7.49 13.36 6.99
CA PHE A 130 -7.56 13.59 8.43
C PHE A 130 -7.56 15.08 8.84
N GLY A 131 -7.63 16.00 7.90
CA GLY A 131 -7.73 17.44 8.17
C GLY A 131 -9.10 17.90 8.68
N GLN A 132 -10.04 17.01 8.87
CA GLN A 132 -11.37 17.27 9.47
C GLN A 132 -11.82 16.11 10.37
N THR A 133 -12.85 16.37 11.17
CA THR A 133 -13.50 15.36 12.03
C THR A 133 -15.00 15.32 11.74
N PRO A 134 -15.59 14.17 11.36
CA PRO A 134 -14.91 12.91 11.07
C PRO A 134 -14.00 12.99 9.82
N PRO A 135 -13.00 12.09 9.69
CA PRO A 135 -12.15 12.01 8.51
C PRO A 135 -12.97 11.75 7.25
N LEU A 136 -12.55 12.34 6.12
CA LEU A 136 -13.21 12.17 4.83
C LEU A 136 -12.65 10.95 4.10
N LEU A 137 -13.45 9.88 4.02
CA LEU A 137 -13.04 8.63 3.34
C LEU A 137 -13.23 8.72 1.83
N PHE A 138 -12.32 8.07 1.12
CA PHE A 138 -12.44 7.89 -0.33
C PHE A 138 -11.76 6.59 -0.79
N ASP A 139 -12.20 6.06 -1.93
CA ASP A 139 -11.73 4.78 -2.46
C ASP A 139 -10.84 4.96 -3.70
N PRO A 140 -9.50 4.90 -3.57
CA PRO A 140 -8.58 4.91 -4.69
C PRO A 140 -8.81 3.78 -5.72
N PHE A 141 -9.25 2.59 -5.28
CA PHE A 141 -9.55 1.47 -6.16
C PHE A 141 -10.77 1.75 -7.05
N GLY A 142 -11.74 2.47 -6.51
CA GLY A 142 -12.91 2.96 -7.23
C GLY A 142 -12.66 4.29 -7.98
N GLY A 143 -11.41 4.71 -8.15
CA GLY A 143 -11.07 5.97 -8.83
C GLY A 143 -11.19 7.21 -7.95
N GLY A 144 -10.94 7.08 -6.64
CA GLY A 144 -10.93 8.19 -5.69
C GLY A 144 -12.32 8.73 -5.32
N ILE A 145 -13.38 7.92 -5.45
CA ILE A 145 -14.73 8.31 -5.07
C ILE A 145 -14.85 8.46 -3.55
N LEU A 146 -15.62 9.48 -3.12
CA LEU A 146 -15.94 9.65 -1.71
C LEU A 146 -16.82 8.49 -1.22
N LEU A 147 -16.55 8.06 0.03
CA LEU A 147 -17.33 7.04 0.71
C LEU A 147 -18.12 7.65 1.84
N GLU A 148 -19.41 7.31 1.91
CA GLU A 148 -20.27 7.64 3.04
C GLU A 148 -20.45 6.36 3.88
N PRO A 149 -19.78 6.24 5.03
CA PRO A 149 -20.00 5.09 5.91
C PRO A 149 -21.42 5.12 6.46
N SER A 150 -22.11 3.99 6.37
CA SER A 150 -23.49 3.84 6.88
C SER A 150 -23.58 3.92 8.42
N GLU A 151 -22.44 3.74 9.12
CA GLU A 151 -22.33 3.85 10.56
C GLU A 151 -21.05 4.62 10.94
N PRO A 152 -21.02 5.29 12.11
CA PRO A 152 -19.79 5.90 12.61
C PRO A 152 -18.71 4.84 12.81
N LEU A 153 -17.62 4.95 12.06
CA LEU A 153 -16.45 4.08 12.19
C LEU A 153 -15.40 4.80 13.06
N ALA A 154 -14.84 4.10 14.03
CA ALA A 154 -13.63 4.54 14.69
C ALA A 154 -12.45 4.33 13.72
N LEU A 155 -12.14 5.36 12.92
CA LEU A 155 -11.12 5.29 11.89
C LEU A 155 -9.78 5.71 12.48
N GLY A 156 -8.79 4.81 12.35
CA GLY A 156 -7.38 5.11 12.60
C GLY A 156 -6.58 5.02 11.31
N ALA A 157 -5.56 5.86 11.21
CA ALA A 157 -4.58 5.73 10.14
C ALA A 157 -3.77 4.44 10.32
N SER A 158 -3.65 3.64 9.25
CA SER A 158 -2.76 2.48 9.24
C SER A 158 -1.31 2.93 9.09
N GLY A 159 -0.46 2.50 10.00
CA GLY A 159 0.98 2.77 9.92
C GLY A 159 1.68 1.99 8.79
N PRO A 160 2.95 2.36 8.48
CA PRO A 160 3.71 1.73 7.41
C PRO A 160 3.87 0.21 7.58
N HIS A 161 4.20 -0.25 8.78
CA HIS A 161 4.36 -1.68 9.08
C HIS A 161 3.07 -2.47 8.89
N GLU A 162 1.93 -1.95 9.39
CA GLU A 162 0.62 -2.59 9.22
C GLU A 162 0.25 -2.67 7.74
N THR A 163 0.48 -1.59 7.00
CA THR A 163 0.19 -1.52 5.56
C THR A 163 1.03 -2.54 4.80
N VAL A 164 2.34 -2.60 5.02
CA VAL A 164 3.22 -3.57 4.34
C VAL A 164 2.93 -5.01 4.79
N LEU A 165 2.57 -5.25 6.05
CA LEU A 165 2.12 -6.57 6.50
C LEU A 165 0.88 -7.05 5.71
N ARG A 166 -0.07 -6.16 5.43
CA ARG A 166 -1.24 -6.48 4.60
C ARG A 166 -0.85 -6.74 3.13
N MET A 167 0.11 -5.99 2.58
CA MET A 167 0.65 -6.26 1.24
C MET A 167 1.29 -7.65 1.17
N LEU A 168 2.10 -8.02 2.17
CA LEU A 168 2.71 -9.35 2.27
C LEU A 168 1.67 -10.47 2.41
N ASN A 169 0.58 -10.24 3.15
CA ASN A 169 -0.52 -11.21 3.25
C ASN A 169 -1.16 -11.46 1.86
N ASN A 170 -1.39 -10.41 1.08
CA ASN A 170 -1.88 -10.53 -0.30
C ASN A 170 -0.90 -11.32 -1.18
N LEU A 171 0.39 -11.02 -1.10
CA LEU A 171 1.45 -11.70 -1.87
C LEU A 171 1.57 -13.19 -1.53
N VAL A 172 1.57 -13.55 -0.23
CA VAL A 172 1.57 -14.97 0.18
C VAL A 172 0.36 -15.69 -0.42
N GLY A 173 -0.83 -15.10 -0.34
CA GLY A 173 -2.05 -15.67 -0.92
C GLY A 173 -1.96 -15.81 -2.44
N SER A 174 -1.52 -14.77 -3.13
CA SER A 174 -1.37 -14.73 -4.58
C SER A 174 -0.36 -15.76 -5.10
N TYR A 175 0.85 -15.80 -4.54
CA TYR A 175 1.89 -16.76 -4.93
C TYR A 175 1.48 -18.21 -4.64
N ARG A 176 0.79 -18.47 -3.51
CA ARG A 176 0.26 -19.82 -3.21
C ARG A 176 -0.73 -20.31 -4.25
N ARG A 177 -1.68 -19.45 -4.69
CA ARG A 177 -2.66 -19.80 -5.73
C ARG A 177 -2.01 -20.09 -7.07
N ARG A 178 -0.87 -19.47 -7.34
CA ARG A 178 -0.07 -19.66 -8.57
C ARG A 178 0.98 -20.75 -8.45
N ALA A 179 1.02 -21.48 -7.34
CA ALA A 179 2.04 -22.50 -7.03
C ALA A 179 3.50 -22.00 -7.06
N ASP A 180 3.73 -20.69 -6.96
CA ASP A 180 5.05 -20.10 -6.76
C ASP A 180 5.43 -20.16 -5.27
N LEU A 181 5.81 -21.37 -4.84
CA LEU A 181 6.13 -21.62 -3.44
C LEU A 181 7.37 -20.86 -2.98
N THR A 182 8.34 -20.63 -3.87
CA THR A 182 9.57 -19.91 -3.53
C THR A 182 9.27 -18.49 -3.09
N ARG A 183 8.50 -17.74 -3.91
CA ARG A 183 8.12 -16.36 -3.55
C ARG A 183 7.10 -16.34 -2.41
N ALA A 184 6.19 -17.31 -2.32
CA ALA A 184 5.27 -17.43 -1.19
C ALA A 184 6.02 -17.59 0.15
N ILE A 185 7.07 -18.41 0.18
CA ILE A 185 7.94 -18.62 1.36
C ILE A 185 8.66 -17.32 1.69
N ARG A 186 9.31 -16.66 0.70
CA ARG A 186 10.02 -15.41 0.98
C ARG A 186 9.07 -14.31 1.53
N ALA A 187 7.90 -14.12 0.92
CA ALA A 187 6.90 -13.17 1.43
C ALA A 187 6.43 -13.54 2.86
N ALA A 188 6.30 -14.84 3.17
CA ALA A 188 5.95 -15.30 4.52
C ALA A 188 7.09 -15.05 5.54
N GLU A 189 8.35 -15.12 5.13
CA GLU A 189 9.52 -14.79 5.96
C GLU A 189 9.54 -13.29 6.30
N LEU A 190 9.35 -12.43 5.29
CA LEU A 190 9.33 -10.97 5.48
C LEU A 190 8.27 -10.51 6.49
N ARG A 191 7.11 -11.19 6.58
CA ARG A 191 6.12 -10.91 7.62
C ARG A 191 6.66 -11.06 9.05
N LEU A 192 7.59 -11.98 9.27
CA LEU A 192 8.20 -12.22 10.57
C LEU A 192 9.31 -11.22 10.91
N GLU A 193 9.81 -10.49 9.92
CA GLU A 193 10.77 -9.40 10.09
C GLU A 193 10.10 -8.09 10.56
N LEU A 194 8.79 -7.92 10.29
CA LEU A 194 8.02 -6.76 10.73
C LEU A 194 7.69 -6.82 12.24
N PRO A 195 7.56 -5.67 12.92
CA PRO A 195 7.09 -5.61 14.30
C PRO A 195 5.61 -6.00 14.38
N VAL A 196 5.33 -7.24 14.73
CA VAL A 196 3.97 -7.75 14.93
C VAL A 196 3.65 -7.68 16.43
N SER A 197 2.63 -6.90 16.78
CA SER A 197 2.27 -6.59 18.17
C SER A 197 1.65 -7.78 18.92
N GLU A 198 1.11 -8.78 18.21
CA GLU A 198 0.41 -9.91 18.81
C GLU A 198 1.20 -11.21 18.65
N ASP A 199 1.57 -11.84 19.76
CA ASP A 199 2.23 -13.15 19.77
C ASP A 199 1.42 -14.25 19.04
N ALA A 200 0.10 -14.18 19.09
CA ALA A 200 -0.80 -15.09 18.38
C ALA A 200 -0.64 -14.95 16.83
N ALA A 201 -0.56 -13.73 16.32
CA ALA A 201 -0.35 -13.49 14.90
C ALA A 201 1.04 -14.01 14.46
N ARG A 202 2.08 -13.73 15.24
CA ARG A 202 3.44 -14.23 14.99
C ARG A 202 3.50 -15.76 14.95
N THR A 203 2.81 -16.42 15.89
CA THR A 203 2.70 -17.89 15.95
C THR A 203 2.01 -18.44 14.71
N THR A 204 0.93 -17.79 14.25
CA THR A 204 0.18 -18.16 13.04
C THR A 204 1.05 -18.04 11.80
N PHE A 205 1.77 -16.93 11.64
CA PHE A 205 2.69 -16.72 10.50
C PHE A 205 3.82 -17.75 10.47
N ALA A 206 4.40 -18.07 11.63
CA ALA A 206 5.43 -19.10 11.73
C ALA A 206 4.90 -20.51 11.38
N ALA A 207 3.67 -20.84 11.76
CA ALA A 207 3.03 -22.10 11.40
C ALA A 207 2.75 -22.18 9.89
N GLU A 208 2.25 -21.10 9.28
CA GLU A 208 2.03 -21.03 7.84
C GLU A 208 3.35 -21.18 7.06
N LEU A 209 4.41 -20.50 7.48
CA LEU A 209 5.73 -20.62 6.87
C LEU A 209 6.25 -22.07 6.91
N ARG A 210 6.12 -22.76 8.05
CA ARG A 210 6.49 -24.19 8.16
C ARG A 210 5.69 -25.05 7.18
N SER A 211 4.37 -24.79 7.04
CA SER A 211 3.52 -25.51 6.10
C SER A 211 3.93 -25.28 4.64
N LEU A 212 4.29 -24.05 4.28
CA LEU A 212 4.76 -23.71 2.93
C LEU A 212 6.07 -24.44 2.61
N ARG A 213 7.05 -24.42 3.55
CA ARG A 213 8.35 -25.11 3.39
C ARG A 213 8.18 -26.64 3.26
N ALA A 214 7.25 -27.23 4.01
CA ALA A 214 6.97 -28.66 3.91
C ALA A 214 6.37 -29.07 2.53
N ARG A 215 5.79 -28.17 1.78
CA ARG A 215 5.24 -28.42 0.43
C ARG A 215 6.30 -28.27 -0.67
N LEU A 216 7.42 -27.67 -0.38
CA LEU A 216 8.52 -27.49 -1.34
C LEU A 216 9.44 -28.73 -1.39
N ASN A 217 9.46 -29.54 -0.32
CA ASN A 217 10.21 -30.80 -0.19
C ASN A 217 9.32 -31.99 -0.59
#